data_6572aa946c9af392e31717a905ba0689
#
_entry.id   6572aa946c9af392e31717a905ba0689
#
_cell.length_a   1.000
_cell.length_b   1.000
_cell.length_c   1.000
_cell.angle_alpha   90.00
_cell.angle_beta   90.00
_cell.angle_gamma   90.00
#
_symmetry.space_group_name_H-M   'P 1'
#
loop_
_entity.id
_entity.type
_entity.pdbx_description
1 polymer ?
#
loop_
_entity_poly.entity_id
_entity_poly.type
_entity_poly.pdbx_seq_one_letter_code
_entity_poly.pdbx_strand_id
1 'polypeptide(L)'
;YLADTAGRCRIVVDDARLALAREPDQAFDLLIIDAFTGDSVPTHLLTREALALYGRKLTAEGILAVHISNRYLDFAPIVAALAAEGGWMALDGADRDVPEDFARLASRWLALTRSLDIAKRIYSTPTSPRWQWQPALPGPTAPVWTDDRTSVTEALFPNPAGVATTP
;
A
#
# COMPACT_ATOMS: atom_id res chain seq x y z
N TYR A 1 -19.48 -15.89 -8.66
CA TYR A 1 -19.02 -14.57 -8.18
C TYR A 1 -18.35 -13.81 -9.32
N LEU A 2 -17.25 -14.28 -9.95
CA LEU A 2 -16.69 -13.61 -11.14
C LEU A 2 -17.58 -13.78 -12.40
N ALA A 3 -18.28 -14.89 -12.51
CA ALA A 3 -19.22 -15.12 -13.61
C ALA A 3 -20.48 -14.26 -13.57
N ASP A 4 -20.79 -13.69 -12.40
CA ASP A 4 -22.01 -12.90 -12.19
C ASP A 4 -21.76 -11.38 -12.36
N THR A 5 -20.51 -10.98 -12.65
CA THR A 5 -20.20 -9.56 -12.87
C THR A 5 -20.64 -9.11 -14.27
N ALA A 6 -21.28 -7.95 -14.35
CA ALA A 6 -21.60 -7.29 -15.62
C ALA A 6 -20.37 -6.65 -16.29
N GLY A 7 -19.26 -6.49 -15.56
CA GLY A 7 -18.01 -5.95 -16.05
C GLY A 7 -17.17 -6.98 -16.82
N ARG A 8 -16.21 -6.49 -17.59
CA ARG A 8 -15.20 -7.35 -18.20
C ARG A 8 -14.17 -7.75 -17.17
N CYS A 9 -13.99 -9.06 -16.96
CA CYS A 9 -12.97 -9.61 -16.08
C CYS A 9 -11.94 -10.37 -16.89
N ARG A 10 -10.65 -10.10 -16.65
CA ARG A 10 -9.52 -10.84 -17.20
C ARG A 10 -8.63 -11.31 -16.05
N ILE A 11 -8.39 -12.60 -15.98
CA ILE A 11 -7.47 -13.18 -15.00
C ILE A 11 -6.16 -13.49 -15.73
N VAL A 12 -5.06 -13.01 -15.16
CA VAL A 12 -3.70 -13.30 -15.65
C VAL A 12 -2.96 -14.00 -14.52
N VAL A 13 -2.50 -15.23 -14.80
CA VAL A 13 -1.70 -16.01 -13.85
C VAL A 13 -0.23 -15.83 -14.22
N ASP A 14 0.42 -14.89 -13.57
CA ASP A 14 1.82 -14.50 -13.81
C ASP A 14 2.34 -13.73 -12.59
N ASP A 15 3.62 -13.37 -12.59
CA ASP A 15 4.12 -12.33 -11.70
C ASP A 15 3.39 -11.00 -11.97
N ALA A 16 2.81 -10.41 -10.93
CA ALA A 16 1.95 -9.24 -11.05
C ALA A 16 2.67 -8.05 -11.69
N ARG A 17 3.95 -7.81 -11.32
CA ARG A 17 4.75 -6.71 -11.85
C ARG A 17 5.12 -6.93 -13.31
N LEU A 18 5.48 -8.15 -13.69
CA LEU A 18 5.79 -8.48 -15.09
C LEU A 18 4.54 -8.44 -15.96
N ALA A 19 3.41 -8.93 -15.46
CA ALA A 19 2.13 -8.83 -16.17
C ALA A 19 1.73 -7.38 -16.39
N LEU A 20 1.80 -6.55 -15.35
CA LEU A 20 1.48 -5.13 -15.45
C LEU A 20 2.41 -4.36 -16.39
N ALA A 21 3.69 -4.73 -16.46
CA ALA A 21 4.64 -4.09 -17.37
C ALA A 21 4.23 -4.19 -18.85
N ARG A 22 3.51 -5.26 -19.23
CA ARG A 22 3.02 -5.50 -20.60
C ARG A 22 1.74 -4.74 -20.94
N GLU A 23 1.03 -4.20 -19.95
CA GLU A 23 -0.18 -3.42 -20.17
C GLU A 23 0.16 -2.04 -20.76
N PRO A 24 -0.77 -1.40 -21.46
CA PRO A 24 -0.57 -0.04 -21.94
C PRO A 24 -0.32 0.95 -20.80
N ASP A 25 0.38 2.03 -21.08
CA ASP A 25 0.52 3.14 -20.15
C ASP A 25 -0.81 3.90 -20.02
N GLN A 26 -1.05 4.49 -18.84
CA GLN A 26 -2.27 5.25 -18.51
C GLN A 26 -3.59 4.47 -18.74
N ALA A 27 -3.54 3.14 -18.54
CA ALA A 27 -4.68 2.26 -18.77
C ALA A 27 -5.58 2.06 -17.53
N PHE A 28 -5.11 2.46 -16.35
CA PHE A 28 -5.80 2.15 -15.11
C PHE A 28 -6.13 3.42 -14.33
N ASP A 29 -7.36 3.51 -13.83
CA ASP A 29 -7.78 4.54 -12.88
C ASP A 29 -7.52 4.11 -11.43
N LEU A 30 -7.44 2.81 -11.20
CA LEU A 30 -7.14 2.21 -9.90
C LEU A 30 -6.26 0.99 -10.07
N LEU A 31 -5.14 0.97 -9.35
CA LEU A 31 -4.32 -0.22 -9.13
C LEU A 31 -4.40 -0.61 -7.66
N ILE A 32 -4.64 -1.88 -7.39
CA ILE A 32 -4.68 -2.42 -6.03
C ILE A 32 -3.55 -3.43 -5.88
N ILE A 33 -2.67 -3.21 -4.93
CA ILE A 33 -1.64 -4.15 -4.52
C ILE A 33 -2.10 -4.80 -3.22
N ASP A 34 -2.61 -6.02 -3.35
CA ASP A 34 -3.06 -6.85 -2.23
C ASP A 34 -2.48 -8.26 -2.42
N ALA A 35 -1.16 -8.34 -2.38
CA ALA A 35 -0.40 -9.54 -2.74
C ALA A 35 0.27 -10.20 -1.52
N PHE A 36 -0.29 -10.01 -0.33
CA PHE A 36 0.23 -10.65 0.87
C PHE A 36 -0.25 -12.10 0.96
N THR A 37 0.69 -13.03 1.07
CA THR A 37 0.40 -14.44 1.39
C THR A 37 0.89 -14.74 2.79
N GLY A 38 -0.01 -14.73 3.77
CA GLY A 38 0.35 -14.90 5.18
C GLY A 38 1.26 -13.75 5.66
N ASP A 39 2.39 -14.09 6.28
CA ASP A 39 3.36 -13.11 6.80
C ASP A 39 4.43 -12.72 5.75
N SER A 40 4.33 -13.23 4.52
CA SER A 40 5.30 -12.95 3.45
C SER A 40 4.88 -11.74 2.62
N VAL A 41 5.77 -10.77 2.52
CA VAL A 41 5.58 -9.57 1.69
C VAL A 41 6.44 -9.69 0.45
N PRO A 42 5.87 -9.63 -0.75
CA PRO A 42 6.65 -9.57 -1.97
C PRO A 42 7.31 -8.17 -2.08
N THR A 43 8.50 -8.03 -1.48
CA THR A 43 9.21 -6.74 -1.38
C THR A 43 9.47 -6.10 -2.74
N HIS A 44 9.62 -6.90 -3.81
CA HIS A 44 9.79 -6.41 -5.19
C HIS A 44 8.58 -5.62 -5.72
N LEU A 45 7.42 -5.69 -5.07
CA LEU A 45 6.26 -4.86 -5.38
C LEU A 45 6.29 -3.50 -4.65
N LEU A 46 7.19 -3.33 -3.68
CA LEU A 46 7.34 -2.13 -2.86
C LEU A 46 8.74 -1.52 -3.05
N THR A 47 9.14 -1.31 -4.29
CA THR A 47 10.41 -0.66 -4.65
C THR A 47 10.16 0.62 -5.45
N ARG A 48 11.18 1.47 -5.52
CA ARG A 48 11.18 2.67 -6.37
C ARG A 48 10.79 2.34 -7.82
N GLU A 49 11.36 1.28 -8.36
CA GLU A 49 11.16 0.83 -9.72
C GLU A 49 9.72 0.31 -9.93
N ALA A 50 9.18 -0.37 -8.93
CA ALA A 50 7.78 -0.80 -8.95
C ALA A 50 6.83 0.41 -8.93
N LEU A 51 7.04 1.39 -8.03
CA LEU A 51 6.22 2.59 -7.99
C LEU A 51 6.34 3.42 -9.29
N ALA A 52 7.52 3.48 -9.89
CA ALA A 52 7.71 4.12 -11.19
C ALA A 52 6.90 3.41 -12.29
N LEU A 53 6.86 2.07 -12.28
CA LEU A 53 6.01 1.30 -13.20
C LEU A 53 4.53 1.62 -12.96
N TYR A 54 4.05 1.55 -11.72
CA TYR A 54 2.64 1.83 -11.39
C TYR A 54 2.23 3.24 -11.85
N GLY A 55 3.12 4.21 -11.65
CA GLY A 55 2.87 5.59 -12.08
C GLY A 55 2.77 5.78 -13.58
N ARG A 56 3.41 4.93 -14.39
CA ARG A 56 3.21 4.93 -15.85
C ARG A 56 1.89 4.30 -16.25
N LYS A 57 1.47 3.26 -15.51
CA LYS A 57 0.25 2.49 -15.84
C LYS A 57 -1.04 3.18 -15.40
N LEU A 58 -0.96 4.03 -14.39
CA LEU A 58 -2.08 4.82 -13.90
C LEU A 58 -2.32 6.05 -14.77
N THR A 59 -3.59 6.42 -14.90
CA THR A 59 -4.00 7.72 -15.47
C THR A 59 -3.52 8.87 -14.58
N ALA A 60 -3.62 10.11 -15.06
CA ALA A 60 -3.21 11.31 -14.30
C ALA A 60 -3.95 11.47 -12.96
N GLU A 61 -5.20 11.02 -12.91
CA GLU A 61 -6.05 11.01 -11.70
C GLU A 61 -6.10 9.63 -11.01
N GLY A 62 -5.26 8.71 -11.45
CA GLY A 62 -5.25 7.35 -10.96
C GLY A 62 -4.82 7.23 -9.50
N ILE A 63 -5.29 6.16 -8.88
CA ILE A 63 -5.01 5.81 -7.47
C ILE A 63 -4.27 4.48 -7.43
N LEU A 64 -3.17 4.44 -6.68
CA LEU A 64 -2.53 3.21 -6.25
C LEU A 64 -2.96 2.92 -4.80
N ALA A 65 -3.67 1.83 -4.58
CA ALA A 65 -4.05 1.36 -3.25
C ALA A 65 -3.13 0.20 -2.85
N VAL A 66 -2.41 0.34 -1.75
CA VAL A 66 -1.48 -0.68 -1.24
C VAL A 66 -2.00 -1.19 0.10
N HIS A 67 -2.34 -2.47 0.16
CA HIS A 67 -2.65 -3.13 1.42
C HIS A 67 -1.36 -3.32 2.21
N ILE A 68 -1.34 -2.87 3.47
CA ILE A 68 -0.15 -2.93 4.31
C ILE A 68 -0.40 -3.56 5.69
N SER A 69 -1.57 -4.18 5.87
CA SER A 69 -1.87 -4.86 7.13
C SER A 69 -0.86 -5.97 7.38
N ASN A 70 -0.14 -5.89 8.48
CA ASN A 70 0.80 -6.92 8.90
C ASN A 70 0.90 -6.92 10.43
N ARG A 71 1.11 -8.10 11.03
CA ARG A 71 1.19 -8.25 12.48
C ARG A 71 2.54 -7.79 13.05
N TYR A 72 3.61 -7.93 12.28
CA TYR A 72 4.99 -7.79 12.76
C TYR A 72 5.73 -6.64 12.11
N LEU A 73 5.23 -6.14 10.97
CA LEU A 73 5.93 -5.21 10.10
C LEU A 73 5.07 -3.97 9.86
N ASP A 74 5.68 -2.79 9.94
CA ASP A 74 5.08 -1.52 9.53
C ASP A 74 5.67 -1.06 8.19
N PHE A 75 4.91 -1.25 7.12
CA PHE A 75 5.32 -0.81 5.78
C PHE A 75 4.96 0.64 5.49
N ALA A 76 4.16 1.29 6.34
CA ALA A 76 3.72 2.66 6.08
C ALA A 76 4.88 3.65 5.92
N PRO A 77 5.92 3.66 6.76
CA PRO A 77 7.05 4.57 6.59
C PRO A 77 7.81 4.34 5.27
N ILE A 78 7.97 3.07 4.86
CA ILE A 78 8.68 2.70 3.63
C ILE A 78 7.88 3.16 2.41
N VAL A 79 6.59 2.83 2.35
CA VAL A 79 5.72 3.22 1.24
C VAL A 79 5.55 4.73 1.18
N ALA A 80 5.49 5.43 2.33
CA ALA A 80 5.45 6.88 2.37
C ALA A 80 6.76 7.51 1.86
N ALA A 81 7.92 6.92 2.15
CA ALA A 81 9.21 7.38 1.64
C ALA A 81 9.30 7.21 0.12
N LEU A 82 8.89 6.05 -0.38
CA LEU A 82 8.80 5.77 -1.82
C LEU A 82 7.84 6.73 -2.53
N ALA A 83 6.70 7.01 -1.90
CA ALA A 83 5.71 7.95 -2.42
C ALA A 83 6.29 9.36 -2.52
N ALA A 84 6.92 9.86 -1.45
CA ALA A 84 7.54 11.17 -1.42
C ALA A 84 8.62 11.33 -2.49
N GLU A 85 9.50 10.33 -2.65
CA GLU A 85 10.53 10.32 -3.68
C GLU A 85 9.94 10.31 -5.11
N GLY A 86 8.86 9.54 -5.31
CA GLY A 86 8.18 9.43 -6.61
C GLY A 86 7.22 10.58 -6.93
N GLY A 87 7.11 11.60 -6.08
CA GLY A 87 6.19 12.73 -6.27
C GLY A 87 4.72 12.37 -6.07
N TRP A 88 4.42 11.39 -5.21
CA TRP A 88 3.07 11.01 -4.85
C TRP A 88 2.65 11.64 -3.52
N MET A 89 1.37 11.93 -3.41
CA MET A 89 0.71 12.15 -2.12
C MET A 89 0.24 10.81 -1.59
N ALA A 90 0.52 10.53 -0.33
CA ALA A 90 0.14 9.29 0.32
C ALA A 90 -0.83 9.57 1.49
N LEU A 91 -1.88 8.78 1.57
CA LEU A 91 -2.88 8.80 2.63
C LEU A 91 -2.93 7.42 3.29
N ASP A 92 -2.82 7.38 4.60
CA ASP A 92 -2.90 6.18 5.44
C ASP A 92 -4.31 6.03 5.97
N GLY A 93 -4.98 4.97 5.57
CA GLY A 93 -6.30 4.59 6.03
C GLY A 93 -6.26 3.32 6.87
N ALA A 94 -6.80 3.38 8.06
CA ALA A 94 -6.83 2.24 8.97
C ALA A 94 -8.18 2.13 9.70
N ASP A 95 -8.60 0.89 9.97
CA ASP A 95 -9.66 0.59 10.93
C ASP A 95 -9.04 0.65 12.34
N ARG A 96 -9.35 1.70 13.10
CA ARG A 96 -8.73 1.99 14.40
C ARG A 96 -9.46 1.38 15.60
N ASP A 97 -10.71 0.98 15.41
CA ASP A 97 -11.56 0.39 16.46
C ASP A 97 -11.85 -1.08 16.13
N VAL A 98 -10.84 -1.91 16.11
CA VAL A 98 -11.06 -3.36 16.01
C VAL A 98 -11.36 -3.88 17.41
N PRO A 99 -12.59 -4.37 17.69
CA PRO A 99 -12.84 -5.09 18.93
C PRO A 99 -11.87 -6.29 19.01
N GLU A 100 -11.49 -6.70 20.22
CA GLU A 100 -10.66 -7.89 20.47
C GLU A 100 -11.30 -9.21 19.97
N ASP A 101 -12.40 -9.12 19.26
CA ASP A 101 -13.06 -10.25 18.64
C ASP A 101 -12.18 -10.77 17.48
N PHE A 102 -11.62 -11.98 17.67
CA PHE A 102 -10.69 -12.66 16.76
C PHE A 102 -11.21 -12.87 15.33
N ALA A 103 -12.48 -12.59 15.06
CA ALA A 103 -13.09 -12.76 13.74
C ALA A 103 -12.77 -11.61 12.78
N ARG A 104 -12.25 -10.48 13.26
CA ARG A 104 -11.98 -9.30 12.45
C ARG A 104 -10.54 -8.84 12.61
N LEU A 105 -9.80 -8.89 11.52
CA LEU A 105 -8.45 -8.34 11.47
C LEU A 105 -8.50 -6.85 11.16
N ALA A 106 -7.68 -6.04 11.84
CA ALA A 106 -7.46 -4.65 11.49
C ALA A 106 -6.97 -4.55 10.04
N SER A 107 -7.60 -3.69 9.26
CA SER A 107 -7.19 -3.45 7.89
C SER A 107 -6.52 -2.09 7.76
N ARG A 108 -5.37 -2.02 7.08
CA ARG A 108 -4.62 -0.78 6.84
C ARG A 108 -4.17 -0.70 5.39
N TRP A 109 -4.42 0.44 4.78
CA TRP A 109 -4.13 0.71 3.38
C TRP A 109 -3.44 2.04 3.21
N LEU A 110 -2.57 2.11 2.23
CA LEU A 110 -2.07 3.38 1.72
C LEU A 110 -2.69 3.66 0.36
N ALA A 111 -3.29 4.84 0.23
CA ALA A 111 -3.77 5.37 -1.05
C ALA A 111 -2.79 6.42 -1.55
N LEU A 112 -2.20 6.18 -2.72
CA LEU A 112 -1.23 7.07 -3.34
C LEU A 112 -1.81 7.64 -4.63
N THR A 113 -1.65 8.94 -4.84
CA THR A 113 -2.05 9.61 -6.09
C THR A 113 -1.13 10.78 -6.37
N ARG A 114 -1.03 11.19 -7.64
CA ARG A 114 -0.32 12.41 -8.06
C ARG A 114 -1.27 13.61 -8.22
N SER A 115 -2.58 13.37 -8.19
CA SER A 115 -3.60 14.41 -8.29
C SER A 115 -3.96 14.96 -6.91
N LEU A 116 -3.72 16.26 -6.70
CA LEU A 116 -4.09 16.94 -5.45
C LEU A 116 -5.60 16.88 -5.20
N ASP A 117 -6.39 16.96 -6.25
CA ASP A 117 -7.85 16.93 -6.14
C ASP A 117 -8.35 15.54 -5.72
N ILE A 118 -7.75 14.48 -6.24
CA ILE A 118 -8.05 13.11 -5.80
C ILE A 118 -7.62 12.91 -4.34
N ALA A 119 -6.42 13.37 -3.96
CA ALA A 119 -5.96 13.27 -2.57
C ALA A 119 -6.91 13.99 -1.61
N LYS A 120 -7.35 15.21 -1.94
CA LYS A 120 -8.34 15.96 -1.15
C LYS A 120 -9.67 15.22 -1.06
N ARG A 121 -10.15 14.64 -2.16
CA ARG A 121 -11.39 13.86 -2.19
C ARG A 121 -11.31 12.63 -1.28
N ILE A 122 -10.22 11.85 -1.35
CA ILE A 122 -10.01 10.70 -0.47
C ILE A 122 -10.03 11.16 1.00
N TYR A 123 -9.26 12.20 1.32
CA TYR A 123 -9.14 12.72 2.68
C TYR A 123 -10.47 13.24 3.25
N SER A 124 -11.27 13.93 2.42
CA SER A 124 -12.53 14.55 2.83
C SER A 124 -13.76 13.64 2.70
N THR A 125 -13.61 12.46 2.07
CA THR A 125 -14.74 11.53 1.91
C THR A 125 -15.14 10.98 3.28
N PRO A 126 -16.40 11.20 3.71
CA PRO A 126 -16.88 10.61 4.95
C PRO A 126 -16.80 9.09 4.87
N THR A 127 -16.12 8.52 5.81
CA THR A 127 -16.01 7.06 5.99
C THR A 127 -16.74 6.65 7.27
N SER A 128 -16.71 5.38 7.61
CA SER A 128 -17.26 4.97 8.91
C SER A 128 -16.45 5.62 10.05
N PRO A 129 -17.03 5.81 11.25
CA PRO A 129 -16.30 6.37 12.39
C PRO A 129 -15.02 5.60 12.74
N ARG A 130 -14.94 4.36 12.30
CA ARG A 130 -13.80 3.46 12.54
C ARG A 130 -12.68 3.61 11.51
N TRP A 131 -12.99 4.09 10.31
CA TRP A 131 -12.03 4.24 9.22
C TRP A 131 -11.72 5.71 8.99
N GLN A 132 -10.46 6.07 9.09
CA GLN A 132 -10.02 7.44 8.86
C GLN A 132 -8.79 7.45 7.95
N TRP A 133 -8.79 8.40 7.01
CA TRP A 133 -7.64 8.71 6.19
C TRP A 133 -6.83 9.85 6.81
N GLN A 134 -5.51 9.68 6.88
CA GLN A 134 -4.58 10.68 7.35
C GLN A 134 -3.42 10.82 6.37
N PRO A 135 -2.80 12.01 6.23
CA PRO A 135 -1.59 12.13 5.44
C PRO A 135 -0.50 11.17 5.96
N ALA A 136 0.08 10.38 5.05
CA ALA A 136 1.21 9.53 5.36
C ALA A 136 2.50 10.26 4.99
N LEU A 137 3.30 10.59 6.01
CA LEU A 137 4.58 11.24 5.83
C LEU A 137 5.71 10.24 6.09
N PRO A 138 6.80 10.30 5.32
CA PRO A 138 7.96 9.48 5.60
C PRO A 138 8.56 9.84 6.96
N GLY A 139 8.97 8.84 7.72
CA GLY A 139 9.81 9.08 8.90
C GLY A 139 11.18 9.65 8.50
N PRO A 140 11.89 10.31 9.42
CA PRO A 140 13.16 10.97 9.10
C PRO A 140 14.26 10.01 8.63
N THR A 141 14.13 8.72 8.93
CA THR A 141 15.07 7.66 8.57
C THR A 141 14.42 6.54 7.75
N ALA A 142 13.24 6.79 7.21
CA ALA A 142 12.53 5.76 6.46
C ALA A 142 13.31 5.39 5.19
N PRO A 143 13.63 4.11 4.99
CA PRO A 143 14.41 3.69 3.83
C PRO A 143 13.58 3.76 2.55
N VAL A 144 14.24 4.03 1.46
CA VAL A 144 13.70 3.86 0.11
C VAL A 144 14.21 2.53 -0.43
N TRP A 145 13.29 1.61 -0.69
CA TRP A 145 13.64 0.32 -1.26
C TRP A 145 13.80 0.41 -2.78
N THR A 146 14.78 -0.34 -3.27
CA THR A 146 15.06 -0.49 -4.70
C THR A 146 15.08 -1.97 -5.06
N ASP A 147 15.05 -2.30 -6.35
CA ASP A 147 15.15 -3.70 -6.80
C ASP A 147 16.44 -4.39 -6.34
N ASP A 148 17.51 -3.60 -6.18
CA ASP A 148 18.81 -4.10 -5.73
C ASP A 148 18.95 -4.14 -4.20
N ARG A 149 18.08 -3.42 -3.48
CA ARG A 149 18.17 -3.28 -2.02
C ARG A 149 16.80 -3.20 -1.36
N THR A 150 16.41 -4.29 -0.74
CA THR A 150 15.25 -4.38 0.16
C THR A 150 15.65 -5.11 1.44
N SER A 151 15.12 -4.70 2.58
CA SER A 151 15.33 -5.40 3.85
C SER A 151 14.07 -5.36 4.69
N VAL A 152 13.46 -6.53 4.89
CA VAL A 152 12.23 -6.66 5.69
C VAL A 152 12.45 -6.23 7.13
N THR A 153 13.69 -6.33 7.64
CA THR A 153 14.04 -5.88 9.00
C THR A 153 13.90 -4.36 9.18
N GLU A 154 13.97 -3.59 8.10
CA GLU A 154 13.74 -2.14 8.12
C GLU A 154 12.26 -1.78 8.34
N ALA A 155 11.35 -2.75 8.15
CA ALA A 155 9.92 -2.60 8.40
C ALA A 155 9.48 -3.12 9.78
N LEU A 156 10.39 -3.66 10.59
CA LEU A 156 10.03 -4.12 11.94
C LEU A 156 9.43 -2.95 12.74
N PHE A 157 8.29 -3.18 13.38
CA PHE A 157 7.76 -2.21 14.35
C PHE A 157 8.88 -1.85 15.33
N PRO A 158 9.15 -0.56 15.57
CA PRO A 158 10.02 -0.18 16.65
C PRO A 158 9.41 -0.80 17.92
N ASN A 159 10.16 -1.68 18.58
CA ASN A 159 9.72 -2.33 19.81
C ASN A 159 9.18 -1.26 20.75
N PRO A 160 7.88 -1.23 21.12
CA PRO A 160 7.39 -0.26 22.08
C PRO A 160 8.04 -0.60 23.41
N ALA A 161 9.12 0.09 23.74
CA ALA A 161 9.84 0.14 25.01
C ALA A 161 9.71 -1.13 25.88
N GLY A 162 10.74 -1.98 25.81
CA GLY A 162 11.19 -2.63 27.04
C GLY A 162 10.28 -3.71 27.63
N VAL A 163 9.82 -4.69 26.87
CA VAL A 163 9.60 -5.99 27.46
C VAL A 163 10.97 -6.67 27.53
N ALA A 164 11.62 -6.53 28.68
CA ALA A 164 12.80 -7.30 29.02
C ALA A 164 12.43 -8.78 28.89
N THR A 165 12.97 -9.45 27.88
CA THR A 165 13.06 -10.91 27.90
C THR A 165 14.00 -11.27 29.02
N THR A 166 13.45 -11.54 30.19
CA THR A 166 14.19 -12.19 31.25
C THR A 166 14.40 -13.65 30.86
N PRO A 167 15.62 -14.20 31.03
CA PRO A 167 16.03 -15.52 30.57
C PRO A 167 15.25 -16.66 31.20
#